data_11ef5394fa9ba8636f2378d1c7e9fca5
#
_entry.id   11ef5394fa9ba8636f2378d1c7e9fca5
#
_cell.length_a   1.000
_cell.length_b   1.000
_cell.length_c   1.000
_cell.angle_alpha   90.00
_cell.angle_beta   90.00
_cell.angle_gamma   90.00
#
_symmetry.space_group_name_H-M   'P 1'
#
loop_
_entity.id
_entity.type
_entity.pdbx_description
1 polymer ?
#
loop_
_entity_poly.entity_id
_entity_poly.type
_entity_poly.pdbx_seq_one_letter_code
_entity_poly.pdbx_strand_id
1 'polypeptide(L)'
;TAKPVNGTEDGRMRPFLDEDFLLDTQTARALYHGVAEGMPILDYHCHVSPREIAEDRVFRNLTQLWLEGDHYKWRLMRANGVSERLITGSAPDEEKFQAWAATLERSAGNPLYHWSHLELKRYFGYDGHLTGANAKEVWDHCQAVIGEGMHVRDILKKSNVTLICTTDDPADTLEWHERLSDDPTLETKVLPAFRPDRAVNLEKEDFPEYIKRLSASAGMEIGGWQSLLDALEQRLNFFDAHGCALADHGLDNICFRPAGEAELDGILKKRLAGEGVTEE
;
A
#
# COMPACT_ATOMS: atom_id res chain seq x y z
N THR A 1 -14.87 5.53 -39.74
CA THR A 1 -15.35 4.34 -39.02
C THR A 1 -14.27 3.93 -38.06
N ALA A 2 -14.49 4.18 -36.75
CA ALA A 2 -13.59 3.76 -35.71
C ALA A 2 -13.52 2.21 -35.72
N LYS A 3 -12.30 1.65 -35.79
CA LYS A 3 -12.10 0.22 -35.61
C LYS A 3 -12.55 -0.16 -34.18
N PRO A 4 -13.15 -1.36 -33.97
CA PRO A 4 -13.49 -1.81 -32.64
C PRO A 4 -12.20 -1.91 -31.80
N VAL A 5 -12.24 -1.33 -30.61
CA VAL A 5 -11.09 -1.15 -29.70
C VAL A 5 -10.56 -2.50 -29.15
N ASN A 6 -11.26 -3.63 -29.35
CA ASN A 6 -10.96 -4.93 -28.73
C ASN A 6 -10.94 -6.14 -29.66
N GLY A 7 -10.66 -5.97 -30.94
CA GLY A 7 -10.58 -7.10 -31.90
C GLY A 7 -9.16 -7.38 -32.34
N THR A 8 -8.82 -8.66 -32.52
CA THR A 8 -7.63 -9.08 -33.26
C THR A 8 -7.76 -8.61 -34.72
N GLU A 9 -6.64 -8.55 -35.49
CA GLU A 9 -6.67 -8.19 -36.93
C GLU A 9 -7.57 -9.12 -37.76
N ASP A 10 -7.87 -10.32 -37.25
CA ASP A 10 -8.76 -11.33 -37.87
C ASP A 10 -10.21 -11.25 -37.32
N GLY A 11 -10.56 -10.25 -36.53
CA GLY A 11 -11.94 -10.01 -36.02
C GLY A 11 -12.35 -10.87 -34.84
N ARG A 12 -11.46 -11.65 -34.23
CA ARG A 12 -11.74 -12.40 -33.00
C ARG A 12 -11.68 -11.48 -31.80
N MET A 13 -12.46 -11.77 -30.76
CA MET A 13 -12.32 -11.10 -29.47
C MET A 13 -11.01 -11.57 -28.79
N ARG A 14 -10.24 -10.62 -28.28
CA ARG A 14 -9.03 -10.91 -27.53
C ARG A 14 -9.40 -11.56 -26.17
N PRO A 15 -8.63 -12.55 -25.70
CA PRO A 15 -8.78 -13.05 -24.34
C PRO A 15 -8.63 -11.93 -23.31
N PHE A 16 -9.32 -12.07 -22.20
CA PHE A 16 -9.13 -11.16 -21.07
C PHE A 16 -7.74 -11.35 -20.47
N LEU A 17 -7.02 -10.24 -20.23
CA LEU A 17 -5.64 -10.24 -19.74
C LEU A 17 -4.67 -11.06 -20.63
N ASP A 18 -4.78 -10.90 -21.96
CA ASP A 18 -3.77 -11.44 -22.87
C ASP A 18 -2.43 -10.70 -22.73
N GLU A 19 -1.41 -11.17 -23.48
CA GLU A 19 -0.06 -10.57 -23.45
C GLU A 19 -0.04 -9.08 -23.82
N ASP A 20 -1.01 -8.64 -24.64
CA ASP A 20 -1.16 -7.26 -25.09
C ASP A 20 -2.23 -6.46 -24.33
N PHE A 21 -2.66 -6.93 -23.16
CA PHE A 21 -3.67 -6.22 -22.35
C PHE A 21 -3.25 -4.77 -22.09
N LEU A 22 -4.11 -3.81 -22.42
CA LEU A 22 -3.87 -2.35 -22.42
C LEU A 22 -2.82 -1.85 -23.43
N LEU A 23 -2.23 -2.70 -24.26
CA LEU A 23 -1.28 -2.30 -25.30
C LEU A 23 -1.99 -2.13 -26.65
N ASP A 24 -2.70 -1.00 -26.78
CA ASP A 24 -3.61 -0.78 -27.93
C ASP A 24 -2.89 -0.39 -29.24
N THR A 25 -1.63 0.02 -29.17
CA THR A 25 -0.87 0.45 -30.35
C THR A 25 0.35 -0.44 -30.59
N GLN A 26 0.79 -0.53 -31.85
CA GLN A 26 2.03 -1.21 -32.21
C GLN A 26 3.23 -0.63 -31.46
N THR A 27 3.27 0.68 -31.27
CA THR A 27 4.34 1.36 -30.51
C THR A 27 4.33 0.93 -29.04
N ALA A 28 3.13 0.87 -28.40
CA ALA A 28 3.02 0.43 -27.01
C ALA A 28 3.53 -1.00 -26.84
N ARG A 29 3.15 -1.93 -27.75
CA ARG A 29 3.63 -3.32 -27.74
C ARG A 29 5.14 -3.39 -27.93
N ALA A 30 5.69 -2.67 -28.91
CA ALA A 30 7.13 -2.65 -29.16
C ALA A 30 7.94 -2.13 -27.97
N LEU A 31 7.48 -1.09 -27.29
CA LEU A 31 8.13 -0.54 -26.11
C LEU A 31 8.01 -1.46 -24.90
N TYR A 32 6.84 -2.04 -24.68
CA TYR A 32 6.61 -2.93 -23.54
C TYR A 32 7.40 -4.24 -23.71
N HIS A 33 7.11 -5.01 -24.74
CA HIS A 33 7.75 -6.33 -24.95
C HIS A 33 9.24 -6.21 -25.26
N GLY A 34 9.66 -5.12 -25.94
CA GLY A 34 11.07 -4.93 -26.29
C GLY A 34 11.94 -4.44 -25.14
N VAL A 35 11.37 -3.76 -24.15
CA VAL A 35 12.14 -3.11 -23.07
C VAL A 35 11.49 -3.27 -21.70
N ALA A 36 10.25 -2.78 -21.51
CA ALA A 36 9.70 -2.58 -20.18
C ALA A 36 9.37 -3.87 -19.44
N GLU A 37 8.93 -4.92 -20.15
CA GLU A 37 8.50 -6.20 -19.56
C GLU A 37 9.61 -6.88 -18.74
N GLY A 38 10.86 -6.77 -19.20
CA GLY A 38 12.02 -7.36 -18.52
C GLY A 38 12.68 -6.46 -17.47
N MET A 39 12.22 -5.20 -17.33
CA MET A 39 12.83 -4.27 -16.37
C MET A 39 12.43 -4.59 -14.94
N PRO A 40 13.35 -4.42 -13.98
CA PRO A 40 13.02 -4.56 -12.56
C PRO A 40 12.08 -3.44 -12.11
N ILE A 41 11.27 -3.74 -11.10
CA ILE A 41 10.38 -2.77 -10.47
C ILE A 41 11.12 -2.07 -9.33
N LEU A 42 11.09 -0.73 -9.38
CA LEU A 42 11.44 0.15 -8.27
C LEU A 42 10.12 0.70 -7.71
N ASP A 43 9.65 0.10 -6.63
CA ASP A 43 8.43 0.51 -5.96
C ASP A 43 8.73 1.60 -4.94
N TYR A 44 8.62 2.85 -5.38
CA TYR A 44 8.95 4.01 -4.56
C TYR A 44 7.87 4.37 -3.52
N HIS A 45 6.73 3.67 -3.51
CA HIS A 45 5.67 3.86 -2.53
C HIS A 45 4.87 2.57 -2.33
N CYS A 46 5.03 1.94 -1.18
CA CYS A 46 4.24 0.76 -0.81
C CYS A 46 3.82 0.80 0.67
N HIS A 47 2.86 -0.06 1.01
CA HIS A 47 2.39 -0.27 2.39
C HIS A 47 2.74 -1.66 2.92
N VAL A 48 3.71 -2.35 2.30
CA VAL A 48 4.20 -3.62 2.81
C VAL A 48 4.99 -3.36 4.09
N SER A 49 4.66 -4.10 5.15
CA SER A 49 5.33 -3.94 6.44
C SER A 49 6.80 -4.40 6.35
N PRO A 50 7.79 -3.58 6.72
CA PRO A 50 9.18 -4.02 6.78
C PRO A 50 9.37 -5.17 7.78
N ARG A 51 8.57 -5.23 8.84
CA ARG A 51 8.55 -6.37 9.76
C ARG A 51 8.14 -7.66 9.07
N GLU A 52 7.09 -7.65 8.25
CA GLU A 52 6.63 -8.84 7.55
C GLU A 52 7.66 -9.36 6.55
N ILE A 53 8.43 -8.45 5.92
CA ILE A 53 9.55 -8.83 5.05
C ILE A 53 10.71 -9.41 5.87
N ALA A 54 11.04 -8.80 7.03
CA ALA A 54 12.12 -9.26 7.90
C ALA A 54 11.83 -10.63 8.51
N GLU A 55 10.59 -10.87 8.92
CA GLU A 55 10.12 -12.15 9.47
C GLU A 55 9.77 -13.18 8.39
N ASP A 56 9.80 -12.77 7.10
CA ASP A 56 9.40 -13.57 5.93
C ASP A 56 8.03 -14.22 6.12
N ARG A 57 7.03 -13.37 6.39
CA ARG A 57 5.67 -13.81 6.70
C ARG A 57 5.13 -14.79 5.68
N VAL A 58 4.54 -15.88 6.17
CA VAL A 58 3.81 -16.87 5.36
C VAL A 58 2.32 -16.55 5.39
N PHE A 59 1.70 -16.46 4.23
CA PHE A 59 0.24 -16.31 4.11
C PHE A 59 -0.44 -17.68 4.21
N ARG A 60 -1.59 -17.73 4.88
CA ARG A 60 -2.37 -18.96 5.06
C ARG A 60 -3.52 -19.09 4.08
N ASN A 61 -3.98 -17.97 3.52
CA ASN A 61 -5.09 -17.95 2.57
C ASN A 61 -5.18 -16.61 1.81
N LEU A 62 -6.04 -16.58 0.77
CA LEU A 62 -6.24 -15.37 -0.04
C LEU A 62 -6.83 -14.19 0.73
N THR A 63 -7.65 -14.41 1.74
CA THR A 63 -8.21 -13.32 2.55
C THR A 63 -7.12 -12.58 3.29
N GLN A 64 -6.15 -13.31 3.87
CA GLN A 64 -5.00 -12.68 4.49
C GLN A 64 -4.16 -11.89 3.49
N LEU A 65 -3.91 -12.46 2.32
CA LEU A 65 -3.13 -11.80 1.28
C LEU A 65 -3.82 -10.55 0.73
N TRP A 66 -5.13 -10.59 0.53
CA TRP A 66 -5.87 -9.57 -0.20
C TRP A 66 -6.67 -8.60 0.66
N LEU A 67 -7.19 -9.05 1.80
CA LEU A 67 -8.17 -8.29 2.57
C LEU A 67 -7.70 -7.87 3.96
N GLU A 68 -6.59 -8.36 4.46
CA GLU A 68 -6.16 -8.06 5.83
C GLU A 68 -5.74 -6.60 6.01
N GLY A 69 -5.12 -5.98 4.99
CA GLY A 69 -4.63 -4.61 5.03
C GLY A 69 -5.08 -3.69 3.90
N ASP A 70 -5.85 -4.17 2.93
CA ASP A 70 -6.19 -3.39 1.72
C ASP A 70 -7.48 -2.58 1.90
N HIS A 71 -7.32 -1.35 2.36
CA HIS A 71 -8.44 -0.42 2.56
C HIS A 71 -9.14 -0.01 1.25
N TYR A 72 -8.54 -0.16 0.07
CA TYR A 72 -9.20 0.07 -1.22
C TYR A 72 -10.22 -1.02 -1.52
N LYS A 73 -9.85 -2.30 -1.26
CA LYS A 73 -10.79 -3.42 -1.37
C LYS A 73 -11.93 -3.28 -0.37
N TRP A 74 -11.64 -2.89 0.88
CA TRP A 74 -12.68 -2.64 1.90
C TRP A 74 -13.66 -1.55 1.46
N ARG A 75 -13.15 -0.45 0.90
CA ARG A 75 -13.98 0.65 0.39
C ARG A 75 -14.91 0.17 -0.72
N LEU A 76 -14.40 -0.64 -1.65
CA LEU A 76 -15.19 -1.19 -2.75
C LEU A 76 -16.27 -2.16 -2.23
N MET A 77 -15.95 -3.01 -1.26
CA MET A 77 -16.92 -3.88 -0.60
C MET A 77 -18.03 -3.09 0.10
N ARG A 78 -17.66 -2.02 0.84
CA ARG A 78 -18.65 -1.12 1.47
C ARG A 78 -19.54 -0.44 0.44
N ALA A 79 -18.98 0.05 -0.65
CA ALA A 79 -19.74 0.65 -1.76
C ALA A 79 -20.70 -0.35 -2.42
N ASN A 80 -20.38 -1.64 -2.42
CA ASN A 80 -21.25 -2.73 -2.88
C ASN A 80 -22.27 -3.19 -1.81
N GLY A 81 -22.33 -2.55 -0.63
CA GLY A 81 -23.29 -2.86 0.43
C GLY A 81 -22.93 -4.09 1.27
N VAL A 82 -21.67 -4.54 1.25
CA VAL A 82 -21.22 -5.68 2.06
C VAL A 82 -21.20 -5.28 3.54
N SER A 83 -21.70 -6.16 4.40
CA SER A 83 -21.69 -5.96 5.86
C SER A 83 -20.24 -5.92 6.39
N GLU A 84 -19.97 -5.02 7.34
CA GLU A 84 -18.66 -4.87 7.98
C GLU A 84 -18.15 -6.16 8.61
N ARG A 85 -19.04 -7.05 9.07
CA ARG A 85 -18.69 -8.40 9.54
C ARG A 85 -17.86 -9.18 8.50
N LEU A 86 -18.17 -9.01 7.22
CA LEU A 86 -17.52 -9.68 6.08
C LEU A 86 -16.33 -8.89 5.51
N ILE A 87 -16.01 -7.73 6.04
CA ILE A 87 -14.90 -6.89 5.58
C ILE A 87 -13.76 -6.96 6.60
N THR A 88 -13.88 -6.19 7.69
CA THR A 88 -12.88 -6.14 8.77
C THR A 88 -13.33 -6.88 10.05
N GLY A 89 -14.58 -7.33 10.09
CA GLY A 89 -15.16 -8.00 11.26
C GLY A 89 -14.77 -9.47 11.40
N SER A 90 -15.54 -10.21 12.19
CA SER A 90 -15.19 -11.55 12.69
C SER A 90 -15.64 -12.72 11.81
N ALA A 91 -16.06 -12.48 10.56
CA ALA A 91 -16.44 -13.57 9.67
C ALA A 91 -15.23 -14.46 9.34
N PRO A 92 -15.44 -15.78 9.10
CA PRO A 92 -14.41 -16.65 8.56
C PRO A 92 -13.79 -16.10 7.26
N ASP A 93 -12.51 -16.37 7.04
CA ASP A 93 -11.76 -15.87 5.89
C ASP A 93 -12.39 -16.29 4.55
N GLU A 94 -12.89 -17.51 4.44
CA GLU A 94 -13.57 -17.98 3.23
C GLU A 94 -14.87 -17.21 2.94
N GLU A 95 -15.65 -16.85 3.97
CA GLU A 95 -16.86 -16.02 3.81
C GLU A 95 -16.49 -14.61 3.34
N LYS A 96 -15.39 -14.03 3.85
CA LYS A 96 -14.89 -12.73 3.41
C LYS A 96 -14.45 -12.78 1.96
N PHE A 97 -13.72 -13.82 1.57
CA PHE A 97 -13.31 -14.02 0.18
C PHE A 97 -14.51 -14.18 -0.76
N GLN A 98 -15.54 -14.94 -0.36
CA GLN A 98 -16.78 -15.08 -1.11
C GLN A 98 -17.46 -13.72 -1.33
N ALA A 99 -17.51 -12.87 -0.31
CA ALA A 99 -18.06 -11.52 -0.41
C ALA A 99 -17.23 -10.61 -1.32
N TRP A 100 -15.88 -10.76 -1.29
CA TRP A 100 -15.00 -10.08 -2.22
C TRP A 100 -15.22 -10.51 -3.67
N ALA A 101 -15.31 -11.80 -3.95
CA ALA A 101 -15.58 -12.34 -5.29
C ALA A 101 -16.90 -11.81 -5.87
N ALA A 102 -17.97 -11.78 -5.08
CA ALA A 102 -19.26 -11.20 -5.49
C ALA A 102 -19.19 -9.68 -5.71
N THR A 103 -18.33 -8.99 -4.97
CA THR A 103 -18.07 -7.55 -5.16
C THR A 103 -17.29 -7.31 -6.45
N LEU A 104 -16.25 -8.10 -6.69
CA LEU A 104 -15.36 -7.98 -7.85
C LEU A 104 -16.13 -8.17 -9.16
N GLU A 105 -17.03 -9.14 -9.21
CA GLU A 105 -17.90 -9.41 -10.37
C GLU A 105 -18.67 -8.15 -10.84
N ARG A 106 -19.02 -7.25 -9.89
CA ARG A 106 -19.75 -6.00 -10.16
C ARG A 106 -18.82 -4.80 -10.40
N SER A 107 -17.54 -5.03 -10.44
CA SER A 107 -16.54 -3.96 -10.44
C SER A 107 -15.82 -3.81 -11.79
N ALA A 108 -16.41 -4.29 -12.88
CA ALA A 108 -15.86 -4.10 -14.22
C ALA A 108 -15.63 -2.60 -14.49
N GLY A 109 -14.41 -2.26 -14.95
CA GLY A 109 -13.97 -0.86 -15.13
C GLY A 109 -13.25 -0.25 -13.92
N ASN A 110 -13.27 -0.89 -12.75
CA ASN A 110 -12.43 -0.51 -11.62
C ASN A 110 -11.06 -1.21 -11.75
N PRO A 111 -9.93 -0.54 -11.50
CA PRO A 111 -8.59 -1.17 -11.56
C PRO A 111 -8.47 -2.44 -10.70
N LEU A 112 -9.12 -2.52 -9.54
CA LEU A 112 -9.10 -3.70 -8.68
C LEU A 112 -9.64 -4.96 -9.38
N TYR A 113 -10.54 -4.80 -10.36
CA TYR A 113 -11.01 -5.91 -11.18
C TYR A 113 -9.86 -6.53 -11.99
N HIS A 114 -9.09 -5.70 -12.69
CA HIS A 114 -7.97 -6.16 -13.50
C HIS A 114 -6.83 -6.69 -12.61
N TRP A 115 -6.50 -5.98 -11.54
CA TRP A 115 -5.40 -6.36 -10.65
C TRP A 115 -5.65 -7.71 -9.97
N SER A 116 -6.85 -7.94 -9.43
CA SER A 116 -7.15 -9.22 -8.79
C SER A 116 -7.05 -10.39 -9.77
N HIS A 117 -7.54 -10.23 -11.01
CA HIS A 117 -7.40 -11.28 -12.03
C HIS A 117 -5.96 -11.45 -12.52
N LEU A 118 -5.19 -10.36 -12.60
CA LEU A 118 -3.77 -10.42 -12.94
C LEU A 118 -2.98 -11.15 -11.86
N GLU A 119 -3.29 -10.89 -10.59
CA GLU A 119 -2.70 -11.59 -9.45
C GLU A 119 -3.04 -13.08 -9.46
N LEU A 120 -4.31 -13.46 -9.73
CA LEU A 120 -4.71 -14.85 -9.91
C LEU A 120 -3.92 -15.54 -11.01
N LYS A 121 -3.75 -14.88 -12.15
CA LYS A 121 -2.99 -15.42 -13.26
C LYS A 121 -1.51 -15.58 -12.94
N ARG A 122 -0.86 -14.54 -12.41
CA ARG A 122 0.60 -14.50 -12.20
C ARG A 122 1.07 -15.32 -11.00
N TYR A 123 0.34 -15.29 -9.89
CA TYR A 123 0.79 -15.94 -8.67
C TYR A 123 0.18 -17.32 -8.46
N PHE A 124 -1.04 -17.53 -8.97
CA PHE A 124 -1.79 -18.76 -8.75
C PHE A 124 -2.01 -19.61 -10.01
N GLY A 125 -1.63 -19.12 -11.19
CA GLY A 125 -1.83 -19.83 -12.45
C GLY A 125 -3.31 -20.01 -12.82
N TYR A 126 -4.21 -19.18 -12.27
CA TYR A 126 -5.64 -19.21 -12.55
C TYR A 126 -5.99 -18.15 -13.61
N ASP A 127 -6.39 -18.58 -14.81
CA ASP A 127 -6.67 -17.70 -15.96
C ASP A 127 -8.18 -17.52 -16.20
N GLY A 128 -9.01 -17.71 -15.18
CA GLY A 128 -10.46 -17.55 -15.24
C GLY A 128 -10.94 -16.23 -14.61
N HIS A 129 -12.22 -15.92 -14.84
CA HIS A 129 -12.87 -14.82 -14.13
C HIS A 129 -13.29 -15.26 -12.73
N LEU A 130 -13.01 -14.44 -11.73
CA LEU A 130 -13.51 -14.62 -10.36
C LEU A 130 -14.88 -14.00 -10.24
N THR A 131 -15.86 -14.79 -9.83
CA THR A 131 -17.25 -14.42 -9.60
C THR A 131 -17.74 -14.98 -8.27
N GLY A 132 -18.88 -14.48 -7.78
CA GLY A 132 -19.54 -15.08 -6.62
C GLY A 132 -19.91 -16.55 -6.81
N ALA A 133 -20.17 -16.98 -8.06
CA ALA A 133 -20.59 -18.36 -8.36
C ALA A 133 -19.44 -19.38 -8.30
N ASN A 134 -18.19 -18.98 -8.65
CA ASN A 134 -17.03 -19.87 -8.65
C ASN A 134 -16.01 -19.57 -7.54
N ALA A 135 -16.35 -18.69 -6.60
CA ALA A 135 -15.44 -18.28 -5.53
C ALA A 135 -14.87 -19.46 -4.74
N LYS A 136 -15.68 -20.48 -4.45
CA LYS A 136 -15.21 -21.67 -3.73
C LYS A 136 -14.16 -22.46 -4.53
N GLU A 137 -14.38 -22.65 -5.82
CA GLU A 137 -13.42 -23.31 -6.71
C GLU A 137 -12.08 -22.56 -6.76
N VAL A 138 -12.16 -21.22 -6.93
CA VAL A 138 -10.96 -20.37 -6.95
C VAL A 138 -10.25 -20.37 -5.61
N TRP A 139 -11.00 -20.32 -4.51
CA TRP A 139 -10.44 -20.46 -3.17
C TRP A 139 -9.65 -21.75 -3.01
N ASP A 140 -10.23 -22.89 -3.34
CA ASP A 140 -9.59 -24.20 -3.21
C ASP A 140 -8.33 -24.32 -4.09
N HIS A 141 -8.40 -23.80 -5.33
CA HIS A 141 -7.25 -23.74 -6.23
C HIS A 141 -6.10 -22.91 -5.62
N CYS A 142 -6.40 -21.70 -5.13
CA CYS A 142 -5.39 -20.84 -4.52
C CYS A 142 -4.86 -21.40 -3.19
N GLN A 143 -5.72 -22.07 -2.40
CA GLN A 143 -5.29 -22.73 -1.17
C GLN A 143 -4.27 -23.85 -1.42
N ALA A 144 -4.38 -24.57 -2.53
CA ALA A 144 -3.39 -25.57 -2.90
C ALA A 144 -2.01 -24.91 -3.16
N VAL A 145 -1.98 -23.78 -3.87
CA VAL A 145 -0.74 -23.03 -4.12
C VAL A 145 -0.17 -22.42 -2.84
N ILE A 146 -1.01 -21.81 -2.00
CA ILE A 146 -0.60 -21.24 -0.72
C ILE A 146 -0.07 -22.32 0.23
N GLY A 147 -0.67 -23.52 0.21
CA GLY A 147 -0.27 -24.65 1.02
C GLY A 147 1.14 -25.17 0.73
N GLU A 148 1.70 -24.89 -0.43
CA GLU A 148 3.11 -25.15 -0.76
C GLU A 148 4.10 -24.17 -0.11
N GLY A 149 3.58 -23.13 0.56
CA GLY A 149 4.31 -22.02 1.17
C GLY A 149 4.32 -20.80 0.27
N MET A 150 3.60 -19.75 0.67
CA MET A 150 3.63 -18.45 -0.01
C MET A 150 4.18 -17.40 0.96
N HIS A 151 5.42 -17.02 0.77
CA HIS A 151 6.15 -16.07 1.57
C HIS A 151 6.10 -14.66 0.98
N VAL A 152 6.20 -13.64 1.82
CA VAL A 152 6.31 -12.24 1.37
C VAL A 152 7.48 -12.07 0.42
N ARG A 153 8.65 -12.63 0.75
CA ARG A 153 9.87 -12.51 -0.08
C ARG A 153 9.72 -13.18 -1.44
N ASP A 154 8.99 -14.31 -1.51
CA ASP A 154 8.71 -14.98 -2.79
C ASP A 154 7.83 -14.13 -3.70
N ILE A 155 6.86 -13.40 -3.14
CA ILE A 155 6.00 -12.49 -3.89
C ILE A 155 6.83 -11.33 -4.45
N LEU A 156 7.70 -10.72 -3.65
CA LEU A 156 8.60 -9.65 -4.10
C LEU A 156 9.51 -10.14 -5.23
N LYS A 157 10.11 -11.32 -5.07
CA LYS A 157 10.97 -11.94 -6.08
C LYS A 157 10.22 -12.27 -7.37
N LYS A 158 9.05 -12.91 -7.28
CA LYS A 158 8.19 -13.22 -8.44
C LYS A 158 7.73 -11.96 -9.18
N SER A 159 7.58 -10.85 -8.46
CA SER A 159 7.21 -9.55 -9.03
C SER A 159 8.40 -8.81 -9.66
N ASN A 160 9.61 -9.35 -9.61
CA ASN A 160 10.85 -8.69 -10.07
C ASN A 160 11.06 -7.32 -9.40
N VAL A 161 10.73 -7.21 -8.11
CA VAL A 161 10.90 -5.98 -7.32
C VAL A 161 12.30 -5.96 -6.73
N THR A 162 13.13 -5.00 -7.14
CA THR A 162 14.50 -4.85 -6.66
C THR A 162 14.67 -3.79 -5.58
N LEU A 163 13.73 -2.87 -5.50
CA LEU A 163 13.69 -1.85 -4.46
C LEU A 163 12.24 -1.53 -4.09
N ILE A 164 11.98 -1.40 -2.80
CA ILE A 164 10.74 -0.82 -2.28
C ILE A 164 11.05 0.27 -1.26
N CYS A 165 10.22 1.32 -1.24
CA CYS A 165 10.19 2.31 -0.18
C CYS A 165 8.89 2.12 0.60
N THR A 166 9.04 1.86 1.89
CA THR A 166 7.91 1.69 2.82
C THR A 166 7.30 3.03 3.20
N THR A 167 6.32 3.03 4.06
CA THR A 167 5.67 4.27 4.53
C THR A 167 5.85 4.35 6.03
N ASP A 168 6.74 5.23 6.50
CA ASP A 168 7.22 5.24 7.87
C ASP A 168 7.01 6.58 8.55
N ASP A 169 6.65 6.54 9.83
CA ASP A 169 6.39 7.72 10.64
C ASP A 169 7.72 8.26 11.23
N PRO A 170 7.92 9.59 11.32
CA PRO A 170 9.11 10.16 11.94
C PRO A 170 9.48 9.61 13.32
N ALA A 171 8.49 9.12 14.07
CA ALA A 171 8.72 8.54 15.39
C ALA A 171 9.11 7.05 15.36
N ASP A 172 9.21 6.41 14.20
CA ASP A 172 9.56 5.01 14.09
C ASP A 172 11.07 4.77 14.30
N THR A 173 11.41 3.62 14.88
CA THR A 173 12.79 3.27 15.24
C THR A 173 13.61 2.74 14.08
N LEU A 174 12.98 2.33 12.99
CA LEU A 174 13.56 1.71 11.79
C LEU A 174 14.34 0.40 12.06
N GLU A 175 14.14 -0.25 13.19
CA GLU A 175 14.84 -1.49 13.55
C GLU A 175 14.67 -2.61 12.52
N TRP A 176 13.53 -2.63 11.82
CA TRP A 176 13.28 -3.62 10.77
C TRP A 176 14.07 -3.32 9.50
N HIS A 177 14.26 -2.03 9.17
CA HIS A 177 15.08 -1.61 8.04
C HIS A 177 16.56 -1.93 8.30
N GLU A 178 17.06 -1.68 9.52
CA GLU A 178 18.42 -2.08 9.92
C GLU A 178 18.62 -3.59 9.76
N ARG A 179 17.67 -4.39 10.30
CA ARG A 179 17.72 -5.84 10.19
C ARG A 179 17.69 -6.34 8.74
N LEU A 180 16.89 -5.69 7.87
CA LEU A 180 16.80 -6.03 6.45
C LEU A 180 18.05 -5.61 5.67
N SER A 181 18.68 -4.49 6.02
CA SER A 181 19.92 -4.05 5.38
C SER A 181 21.08 -5.02 5.64
N ASP A 182 21.07 -5.71 6.77
CA ASP A 182 22.07 -6.68 7.18
C ASP A 182 21.78 -8.12 6.67
N ASP A 183 20.63 -8.35 6.03
CA ASP A 183 20.23 -9.67 5.56
C ASP A 183 20.73 -9.95 4.13
N PRO A 184 21.80 -10.77 3.95
CA PRO A 184 22.35 -11.08 2.64
C PRO A 184 21.45 -12.00 1.80
N THR A 185 20.40 -12.55 2.39
CA THR A 185 19.46 -13.46 1.68
C THR A 185 18.32 -12.71 0.98
N LEU A 186 18.13 -11.43 1.31
CA LEU A 186 17.10 -10.59 0.69
C LEU A 186 17.65 -9.90 -0.56
N GLU A 187 17.04 -10.22 -1.71
CA GLU A 187 17.43 -9.62 -3.00
C GLU A 187 16.84 -8.21 -3.20
N THR A 188 15.67 -7.93 -2.58
CA THR A 188 14.98 -6.65 -2.68
C THR A 188 15.53 -5.67 -1.65
N LYS A 189 15.99 -4.50 -2.09
CA LYS A 189 16.38 -3.42 -1.19
C LYS A 189 15.13 -2.78 -0.58
N VAL A 190 15.09 -2.69 0.76
CA VAL A 190 13.98 -2.07 1.50
C VAL A 190 14.46 -0.80 2.16
N LEU A 191 13.88 0.33 1.80
CA LEU A 191 14.24 1.65 2.30
C LEU A 191 13.04 2.32 2.99
N PRO A 192 13.26 3.11 4.05
CA PRO A 192 12.19 3.91 4.64
C PRO A 192 11.83 5.10 3.75
N ALA A 193 10.58 5.55 3.85
CA ALA A 193 10.12 6.83 3.33
C ALA A 193 9.61 7.70 4.48
N PHE A 194 10.00 8.98 4.50
CA PHE A 194 9.64 9.90 5.57
C PHE A 194 8.23 10.47 5.36
N ARG A 195 7.27 10.06 6.21
CA ARG A 195 5.87 10.50 6.14
C ARG A 195 5.43 11.21 7.43
N PRO A 196 5.60 12.54 7.53
CA PRO A 196 5.33 13.29 8.75
C PRO A 196 3.85 13.69 8.94
N ASP A 197 2.90 12.99 8.33
CA ASP A 197 1.47 13.36 8.35
C ASP A 197 0.92 13.54 9.76
N ARG A 198 1.33 12.71 10.71
CA ARG A 198 0.86 12.82 12.09
C ARG A 198 1.38 14.07 12.81
N ALA A 199 2.50 14.64 12.34
CA ALA A 199 3.04 15.87 12.88
C ALA A 199 2.28 17.13 12.40
N VAL A 200 1.53 17.03 11.29
CA VAL A 200 0.74 18.14 10.73
C VAL A 200 -0.76 18.03 11.03
N ASN A 201 -1.24 16.85 11.43
CA ASN A 201 -2.65 16.59 11.70
C ASN A 201 -3.03 16.96 13.14
N LEU A 202 -2.92 18.26 13.48
CA LEU A 202 -3.15 18.79 14.84
C LEU A 202 -4.57 18.55 15.36
N GLU A 203 -5.55 18.39 14.46
CA GLU A 203 -6.96 18.18 14.79
C GLU A 203 -7.22 16.77 15.36
N LYS A 204 -6.35 15.81 15.14
CA LYS A 204 -6.54 14.44 15.61
C LYS A 204 -6.46 14.36 17.15
N GLU A 205 -7.35 13.59 17.75
CA GLU A 205 -7.45 13.48 19.22
C GLU A 205 -6.14 12.99 19.85
N ASP A 206 -5.43 12.09 19.20
CA ASP A 206 -4.17 11.47 19.64
C ASP A 206 -2.92 12.32 19.39
N PHE A 207 -3.07 13.52 18.82
CA PHE A 207 -1.92 14.39 18.49
C PHE A 207 -0.99 14.67 19.68
N PRO A 208 -1.48 15.04 20.89
CA PRO A 208 -0.59 15.27 22.04
C PRO A 208 0.22 14.01 22.44
N GLU A 209 -0.37 12.83 22.32
CA GLU A 209 0.31 11.57 22.61
C GLU A 209 1.34 11.23 21.52
N TYR A 210 1.00 11.53 20.28
CA TYR A 210 1.94 11.40 19.17
C TYR A 210 3.19 12.29 19.38
N ILE A 211 3.01 13.55 19.79
CA ILE A 211 4.13 14.47 20.04
C ILE A 211 5.03 13.95 21.17
N LYS A 212 4.49 13.32 22.21
CA LYS A 212 5.30 12.65 23.24
C LYS A 212 6.15 11.52 22.66
N ARG A 213 5.58 10.71 21.76
CA ARG A 213 6.29 9.64 21.07
C ARG A 213 7.41 10.20 20.18
N LEU A 214 7.11 11.22 19.38
CA LEU A 214 8.08 11.89 18.54
C LEU A 214 9.20 12.54 19.37
N SER A 215 8.86 13.20 20.48
CA SER A 215 9.80 13.76 21.44
C SER A 215 10.77 12.70 21.98
N ALA A 216 10.24 11.54 22.37
CA ALA A 216 11.05 10.41 22.84
C ALA A 216 11.98 9.86 21.75
N SER A 217 11.51 9.70 20.53
CA SER A 217 12.30 9.23 19.39
C SER A 217 13.36 10.24 18.94
N ALA A 218 13.06 11.52 19.04
CA ALA A 218 14.02 12.58 18.77
C ALA A 218 14.98 12.86 19.95
N GLY A 219 14.73 12.32 21.14
CA GLY A 219 15.54 12.55 22.34
C GLY A 219 15.54 14.02 22.81
N MET A 220 14.48 14.79 22.49
CA MET A 220 14.34 16.19 22.82
C MET A 220 12.89 16.54 23.15
N GLU A 221 12.71 17.55 24.02
CA GLU A 221 11.36 18.01 24.38
C GLU A 221 10.75 18.88 23.27
N ILE A 222 9.50 18.57 22.90
CA ILE A 222 8.71 19.34 21.94
C ILE A 222 7.65 20.14 22.71
N GLY A 223 7.93 21.41 22.96
CA GLY A 223 7.04 22.31 23.70
C GLY A 223 6.52 23.50 22.89
N GLY A 224 6.86 23.62 21.61
CA GLY A 224 6.46 24.71 20.73
C GLY A 224 6.89 24.50 19.30
N TRP A 225 6.57 25.46 18.44
CA TRP A 225 6.77 25.35 16.99
C TRP A 225 8.21 25.06 16.59
N GLN A 226 9.19 25.84 17.09
CA GLN A 226 10.58 25.64 16.72
C GLN A 226 11.09 24.26 17.14
N SER A 227 10.78 23.83 18.37
CA SER A 227 11.21 22.50 18.86
C SER A 227 10.57 21.34 18.09
N LEU A 228 9.36 21.53 17.53
CA LEU A 228 8.78 20.55 16.62
C LEU A 228 9.58 20.46 15.32
N LEU A 229 9.95 21.60 14.73
CA LEU A 229 10.77 21.62 13.52
C LEU A 229 12.16 20.99 13.75
N ASP A 230 12.81 21.34 14.87
CA ASP A 230 14.11 20.79 15.25
C ASP A 230 14.04 19.25 15.42
N ALA A 231 12.97 18.76 16.04
CA ALA A 231 12.75 17.32 16.18
C ALA A 231 12.52 16.62 14.85
N LEU A 232 11.72 17.22 13.95
CA LEU A 232 11.48 16.66 12.61
C LEU A 232 12.77 16.68 11.77
N GLU A 233 13.57 17.72 11.83
CA GLU A 233 14.88 17.79 11.16
C GLU A 233 15.82 16.70 11.67
N GLN A 234 15.89 16.53 12.99
CA GLN A 234 16.70 15.47 13.58
C GLN A 234 16.23 14.08 13.11
N ARG A 235 14.91 13.85 13.07
CA ARG A 235 14.35 12.58 12.57
C ARG A 235 14.60 12.39 11.09
N LEU A 236 14.50 13.44 10.29
CA LEU A 236 14.82 13.39 8.87
C LEU A 236 16.30 12.98 8.64
N ASN A 237 17.24 13.56 9.41
CA ASN A 237 18.64 13.18 9.37
C ASN A 237 18.85 11.69 9.80
N PHE A 238 18.08 11.22 10.77
CA PHE A 238 18.10 9.81 11.16
C PHE A 238 17.62 8.90 10.01
N PHE A 239 16.51 9.26 9.34
CA PHE A 239 16.00 8.54 8.18
C PHE A 239 16.99 8.54 7.00
N ASP A 240 17.61 9.69 6.70
CA ASP A 240 18.64 9.82 5.67
C ASP A 240 19.81 8.86 5.94
N ALA A 241 20.27 8.78 7.19
CA ALA A 241 21.31 7.82 7.59
C ALA A 241 20.92 6.35 7.39
N HIS A 242 19.59 6.04 7.32
CA HIS A 242 19.06 4.71 7.00
C HIS A 242 18.73 4.55 5.51
N GLY A 243 19.15 5.49 4.65
CA GLY A 243 18.99 5.43 3.21
C GLY A 243 17.65 5.93 2.68
N CYS A 244 16.88 6.64 3.49
CA CYS A 244 15.68 7.34 3.05
C CYS A 244 16.04 8.36 1.96
N ALA A 245 15.39 8.26 0.81
CA ALA A 245 15.64 9.15 -0.33
C ALA A 245 14.39 9.93 -0.78
N LEU A 246 13.27 9.73 -0.11
CA LEU A 246 12.00 10.36 -0.47
C LEU A 246 11.11 10.60 0.76
N ALA A 247 10.18 11.55 0.60
CA ALA A 247 9.09 11.81 1.52
C ALA A 247 7.77 11.85 0.75
N ASP A 248 6.70 11.45 1.40
CA ASP A 248 5.35 11.55 0.84
C ASP A 248 4.34 11.98 1.89
N HIS A 249 3.12 12.30 1.47
CA HIS A 249 2.03 12.74 2.33
C HIS A 249 0.69 12.14 1.94
N GLY A 250 -0.16 11.83 2.93
CA GLY A 250 -1.56 11.47 2.77
C GLY A 250 -2.48 12.55 3.33
N LEU A 251 -2.47 13.74 2.73
CA LEU A 251 -3.25 14.87 3.22
C LEU A 251 -4.74 14.71 2.85
N ASP A 252 -5.62 14.78 3.85
CA ASP A 252 -7.07 14.76 3.64
C ASP A 252 -7.57 16.04 2.98
N ASN A 253 -6.97 17.19 3.36
CA ASN A 253 -7.27 18.50 2.81
C ASN A 253 -5.98 19.26 2.48
N ILE A 254 -5.98 19.94 1.35
CA ILE A 254 -4.89 20.82 0.96
C ILE A 254 -5.32 22.25 1.29
N CYS A 255 -4.94 22.73 2.48
CA CYS A 255 -5.15 24.10 2.92
C CYS A 255 -3.82 24.83 2.95
N PHE A 256 -3.81 26.05 2.44
CA PHE A 256 -2.66 26.92 2.56
C PHE A 256 -3.11 28.29 3.07
N ARG A 257 -2.76 28.60 4.32
CA ARG A 257 -2.96 29.90 4.93
C ARG A 257 -1.64 30.34 5.58
N PRO A 258 -1.00 31.38 5.08
CA PRO A 258 0.21 31.91 5.69
C PRO A 258 -0.06 32.35 7.13
N ALA A 259 0.80 31.92 8.04
CA ALA A 259 0.76 32.29 9.45
C ALA A 259 2.18 32.63 9.92
N GLY A 260 2.27 33.51 10.90
CA GLY A 260 3.55 33.86 11.55
C GLY A 260 3.95 32.81 12.60
N GLU A 261 5.25 32.68 12.87
CA GLU A 261 5.79 31.70 13.85
C GLU A 261 5.15 31.80 15.23
N ALA A 262 4.88 33.02 15.71
CA ALA A 262 4.21 33.23 16.99
C ALA A 262 2.75 32.74 17.03
N GLU A 263 2.06 32.78 15.87
CA GLU A 263 0.70 32.26 15.73
C GLU A 263 0.74 30.74 15.72
N LEU A 264 1.64 30.12 14.93
CA LEU A 264 1.86 28.68 14.85
C LEU A 264 2.25 28.09 16.22
N ASP A 265 3.16 28.78 16.94
CA ASP A 265 3.57 28.39 18.28
C ASP A 265 2.41 28.44 19.28
N GLY A 266 1.58 29.49 19.18
CA GLY A 266 0.37 29.61 20.01
C GLY A 266 -0.66 28.50 19.76
N ILE A 267 -0.90 28.14 18.51
CA ILE A 267 -1.80 27.04 18.11
C ILE A 267 -1.27 25.71 18.63
N LEU A 268 0.02 25.42 18.40
CA LEU A 268 0.62 24.17 18.86
C LEU A 268 0.59 24.03 20.38
N LYS A 269 0.93 25.08 21.13
CA LYS A 269 0.89 25.08 22.61
C LYS A 269 -0.49 24.82 23.15
N LYS A 270 -1.54 25.44 22.59
CA LYS A 270 -2.93 25.13 22.93
C LYS A 270 -3.25 23.66 22.73
N ARG A 271 -2.86 23.11 21.57
CA ARG A 271 -3.12 21.73 21.27
C ARG A 271 -2.38 20.76 22.19
N LEU A 272 -1.13 21.06 22.53
CA LEU A 272 -0.36 20.28 23.51
C LEU A 272 -0.94 20.32 24.92
N ALA A 273 -1.61 21.41 25.28
CA ALA A 273 -2.36 21.55 26.55
C ALA A 273 -3.71 20.78 26.54
N GLY A 274 -4.06 20.13 25.44
CA GLY A 274 -5.32 19.38 25.29
C GLY A 274 -6.51 20.25 24.89
N GLU A 275 -6.29 21.50 24.51
CA GLU A 275 -7.34 22.36 23.99
C GLU A 275 -7.68 22.03 22.54
N GLY A 276 -8.93 22.21 22.16
CA GLY A 276 -9.35 22.07 20.78
C GLY A 276 -8.75 23.15 19.88
N VAL A 277 -8.44 22.80 18.63
CA VAL A 277 -8.10 23.76 17.58
C VAL A 277 -9.22 23.74 16.54
N THR A 278 -9.51 24.90 15.97
CA THR A 278 -10.49 25.03 14.89
C THR A 278 -9.81 24.88 13.54
N GLU A 279 -10.58 24.51 12.52
CA GLU A 279 -10.10 24.40 11.12
C GLU A 279 -9.68 25.78 10.54
N GLU A 280 -9.98 26.87 11.24
CA GLU A 280 -9.55 28.22 10.88
C GLU A 280 -8.15 28.51 11.42
#